data_827bf229a489e0d1e2649ee5f10a3844
#
_entry.id   827bf229a489e0d1e2649ee5f10a3844
#
_cell.length_a   1.000
_cell.length_b   1.000
_cell.length_c   1.000
_cell.angle_alpha   90.00
_cell.angle_beta   90.00
_cell.angle_gamma   90.00
#
_symmetry.space_group_name_H-M   'P 1'
#
loop_
_entity.id
_entity.type
_entity.pdbx_description
1 polymer ?
#
loop_
_entity_poly.entity_id
_entity_poly.type
_entity_poly.pdbx_seq_one_letter_code
_entity_poly.pdbx_strand_id
1 'polypeptide(L)'
;MKSTRFSQWAAGLALPFLSAYLGAGEQPWQALASLPEPNGGCVGGAVPGAILVVGGTNWSDGQKHWLSTVHRLDLETLRWTTLTPLAQPLAYAVGGVGPDRLTIAGGTTGQAMFTGSIRLSGAAVATPIGPGITVPAVLAAGAQLGDELIVVGGSDDAANAAGFRRDAFAWNVRTGEQRTLAPYPGPALGVAAATNAGDELFVFGGAGWNSSTKAIFNLTDAYAFSATTNTWRRLQPLPYAVRGLAAVTLDAGHLYLAGGYKNDAEGFIDQAFIYDIAQDRYTPAPSLPYRACVSLVASGDYVYCLGGEDLQKHRSAAVYRVKIAALKR
;
A
#
# COMPACT_ATOMS: atom_id res chain seq x y z
N MET A 1 65.13 -42.48 35.71
CA MET A 1 65.61 -41.34 34.87
C MET A 1 64.43 -40.55 34.43
N LYS A 2 64.24 -39.38 35.02
CA LYS A 2 63.08 -38.45 34.74
C LYS A 2 63.52 -37.35 33.81
N SER A 3 62.83 -37.12 32.71
CA SER A 3 63.06 -35.97 31.87
C SER A 3 61.77 -35.10 31.88
N THR A 4 61.91 -33.92 32.44
CA THR A 4 60.93 -32.85 32.54
C THR A 4 60.97 -32.06 31.26
N ARG A 5 59.79 -31.84 30.55
CA ARG A 5 59.63 -30.90 29.48
C ARG A 5 58.82 -29.72 29.97
N PHE A 6 59.40 -28.55 29.88
CA PHE A 6 58.76 -27.25 30.08
C PHE A 6 57.81 -26.97 28.93
N SER A 7 56.58 -26.64 29.23
CA SER A 7 55.63 -26.06 28.26
C SER A 7 55.61 -24.55 28.42
N GLN A 8 55.91 -23.85 27.34
CA GLN A 8 55.80 -22.40 27.22
C GLN A 8 54.34 -22.03 27.03
N TRP A 9 53.84 -21.13 27.84
CA TRP A 9 52.54 -20.49 27.71
C TRP A 9 52.68 -19.28 26.75
N ALA A 10 52.05 -19.35 25.57
CA ALA A 10 51.85 -18.19 24.71
C ALA A 10 50.60 -17.46 25.18
N ALA A 11 50.76 -16.26 25.73
CA ALA A 11 49.68 -15.36 26.06
C ALA A 11 49.16 -14.71 24.78
N GLY A 12 48.01 -15.19 24.29
CA GLY A 12 47.29 -14.55 23.21
C GLY A 12 46.54 -13.31 23.74
N LEU A 13 46.95 -12.14 23.29
CA LEU A 13 46.22 -10.88 23.48
C LEU A 13 44.90 -10.95 22.67
N ALA A 14 43.77 -11.16 23.32
CA ALA A 14 42.46 -10.99 22.79
C ALA A 14 42.16 -9.48 22.75
N LEU A 15 42.18 -8.89 21.53
CA LEU A 15 41.63 -7.57 21.30
C LEU A 15 40.08 -7.63 21.39
N PRO A 16 39.45 -6.80 22.21
CA PRO A 16 37.99 -6.73 22.21
C PRO A 16 37.52 -6.12 20.87
N PHE A 17 36.80 -6.91 20.10
CA PHE A 17 35.98 -6.35 19.03
C PHE A 17 34.95 -5.41 19.66
N LEU A 18 35.21 -4.11 19.56
CA LEU A 18 34.22 -3.09 19.84
C LEU A 18 33.17 -3.17 18.71
N SER A 19 32.10 -3.94 18.92
CA SER A 19 30.89 -3.81 18.13
C SER A 19 30.38 -2.38 18.34
N ALA A 20 30.62 -1.53 17.35
CA ALA A 20 29.91 -0.26 17.28
C ALA A 20 28.42 -0.56 17.20
N TYR A 21 27.71 -0.48 18.32
CA TYR A 21 26.28 -0.27 18.36
C TYR A 21 26.05 1.06 17.63
N LEU A 22 25.69 0.99 16.35
CA LEU A 22 25.02 2.09 15.67
C LEU A 22 23.76 2.33 16.50
N GLY A 23 23.73 3.45 17.21
CA GLY A 23 22.60 3.85 18.03
C GLY A 23 21.34 3.73 17.20
N ALA A 24 20.29 3.13 17.78
CA ALA A 24 18.96 3.13 17.21
C ALA A 24 18.60 4.62 16.99
N GLY A 25 18.75 5.11 15.76
CA GLY A 25 18.32 6.44 15.38
C GLY A 25 16.85 6.55 15.74
N GLU A 26 16.50 7.65 16.38
CA GLU A 26 15.13 7.95 16.78
C GLU A 26 14.22 7.76 15.54
N GLN A 27 13.24 6.86 15.67
CA GLN A 27 12.32 6.57 14.57
C GLN A 27 11.62 7.88 14.18
N PRO A 28 11.65 8.29 12.91
CA PRO A 28 11.13 9.59 12.51
C PRO A 28 9.60 9.67 12.57
N TRP A 29 8.94 8.54 12.84
CA TRP A 29 7.50 8.42 12.90
C TRP A 29 6.92 8.88 14.24
N GLN A 30 5.98 9.82 14.18
CA GLN A 30 5.21 10.29 15.34
C GLN A 30 3.91 9.49 15.44
N ALA A 31 3.67 8.86 16.58
CA ALA A 31 2.39 8.21 16.89
C ALA A 31 1.27 9.26 17.02
N LEU A 32 0.10 8.94 16.48
CA LEU A 32 -1.13 9.70 16.60
C LEU A 32 -2.20 8.88 17.35
N ALA A 33 -3.36 9.49 17.59
CA ALA A 33 -4.54 8.76 18.06
C ALA A 33 -4.86 7.62 17.07
N SER A 34 -5.09 6.42 17.59
CA SER A 34 -5.43 5.24 16.80
C SER A 34 -6.73 5.43 16.01
N LEU A 35 -6.90 4.67 14.95
CA LEU A 35 -8.19 4.51 14.27
C LEU A 35 -9.26 4.13 15.30
N PRO A 36 -10.52 4.56 15.12
CA PRO A 36 -11.63 4.17 16.00
C PRO A 36 -11.86 2.66 16.08
N GLU A 37 -11.43 1.92 15.06
CA GLU A 37 -11.43 0.45 15.03
C GLU A 37 -10.23 -0.08 14.23
N PRO A 38 -9.73 -1.30 14.53
CA PRO A 38 -8.70 -1.95 13.70
C PRO A 38 -9.17 -2.09 12.27
N ASN A 39 -8.29 -1.82 11.30
CA ASN A 39 -8.69 -1.82 9.89
C ASN A 39 -7.54 -2.20 8.95
N GLY A 40 -7.86 -2.97 7.92
CA GLY A 40 -6.99 -3.27 6.78
C GLY A 40 -7.80 -3.53 5.51
N GLY A 41 -7.21 -3.28 4.36
CA GLY A 41 -7.91 -3.37 3.08
C GLY A 41 -8.92 -2.24 2.86
N CYS A 42 -8.85 -1.18 3.64
CA CYS A 42 -9.60 0.06 3.46
C CYS A 42 -9.02 0.91 2.34
N VAL A 43 -9.76 1.92 1.92
CA VAL A 43 -9.25 3.00 1.07
C VAL A 43 -8.94 4.19 1.95
N GLY A 44 -7.65 4.56 2.00
CA GLY A 44 -7.18 5.81 2.61
C GLY A 44 -6.98 6.89 1.55
N GLY A 45 -7.36 8.14 1.85
CA GLY A 45 -7.11 9.25 0.94
C GLY A 45 -7.20 10.62 1.60
N ALA A 46 -6.39 11.55 1.10
CA ALA A 46 -6.41 12.94 1.56
C ALA A 46 -7.50 13.73 0.83
N VAL A 47 -8.20 14.56 1.59
CA VAL A 47 -9.13 15.58 1.10
C VAL A 47 -8.79 16.90 1.80
N PRO A 48 -9.27 18.07 1.34
CA PRO A 48 -8.97 19.33 2.02
C PRO A 48 -9.22 19.28 3.52
N GLY A 49 -8.17 19.50 4.31
CA GLY A 49 -8.20 19.54 5.78
C GLY A 49 -8.40 18.19 6.48
N ALA A 50 -8.41 17.05 5.75
CA ALA A 50 -8.64 15.77 6.39
C ALA A 50 -8.02 14.58 5.63
N ILE A 51 -7.88 13.46 6.35
CA ILE A 51 -7.69 12.14 5.75
C ILE A 51 -8.94 11.32 6.01
N LEU A 52 -9.42 10.65 4.99
CA LEU A 52 -10.52 9.69 5.07
C LEU A 52 -9.98 8.26 5.07
N VAL A 53 -10.59 7.41 5.89
CA VAL A 53 -10.41 5.94 5.89
C VAL A 53 -11.78 5.34 5.69
N VAL A 54 -11.95 4.63 4.58
CA VAL A 54 -13.26 4.22 4.07
C VAL A 54 -13.32 2.70 3.92
N GLY A 55 -14.33 2.08 4.55
CA GLY A 55 -14.54 0.65 4.52
C GLY A 55 -13.38 -0.13 5.11
N GLY A 56 -13.07 -1.28 4.53
CA GLY A 56 -12.00 -2.17 4.96
C GLY A 56 -12.50 -3.45 5.63
N THR A 57 -11.63 -4.09 6.36
CA THR A 57 -11.92 -5.31 7.13
C THR A 57 -11.24 -5.28 8.48
N ASN A 58 -11.83 -5.94 9.46
CA ASN A 58 -11.17 -6.32 10.70
C ASN A 58 -11.41 -7.79 11.06
N TRP A 59 -10.87 -8.21 12.20
CA TRP A 59 -11.05 -9.55 12.73
C TRP A 59 -11.40 -9.44 14.22
N SER A 60 -12.46 -10.12 14.64
CA SER A 60 -12.79 -10.35 16.04
C SER A 60 -13.38 -11.74 16.21
N ASP A 61 -13.09 -12.38 17.32
CA ASP A 61 -13.57 -13.75 17.64
C ASP A 61 -13.27 -14.78 16.53
N GLY A 62 -12.11 -14.61 15.85
CA GLY A 62 -11.68 -15.46 14.75
C GLY A 62 -12.44 -15.29 13.45
N GLN A 63 -13.36 -14.33 13.39
CA GLN A 63 -14.19 -14.02 12.20
C GLN A 63 -13.72 -12.73 11.53
N LYS A 64 -13.81 -12.71 10.20
CA LYS A 64 -13.55 -11.52 9.39
C LYS A 64 -14.82 -10.70 9.26
N HIS A 65 -14.72 -9.43 9.59
CA HIS A 65 -15.80 -8.46 9.43
C HIS A 65 -15.48 -7.52 8.28
N TRP A 66 -16.49 -7.23 7.48
CA TRP A 66 -16.42 -6.28 6.37
C TRP A 66 -17.03 -4.97 6.82
N LEU A 67 -16.33 -3.87 6.63
CA LEU A 67 -16.66 -2.58 7.20
C LEU A 67 -17.34 -1.66 6.18
N SER A 68 -18.37 -0.96 6.64
CA SER A 68 -18.98 0.18 5.92
C SER A 68 -18.61 1.52 6.52
N THR A 69 -17.78 1.53 7.57
CA THR A 69 -17.43 2.72 8.33
C THR A 69 -16.61 3.71 7.49
N VAL A 70 -16.82 4.99 7.78
CA VAL A 70 -16.07 6.09 7.23
C VAL A 70 -15.50 6.90 8.39
N HIS A 71 -14.19 6.91 8.52
CA HIS A 71 -13.49 7.68 9.54
C HIS A 71 -12.78 8.88 8.91
N ARG A 72 -12.84 10.03 9.58
CA ARG A 72 -12.19 11.27 9.19
C ARG A 72 -11.18 11.68 10.25
N LEU A 73 -9.92 11.79 9.88
CA LEU A 73 -8.89 12.46 10.67
C LEU A 73 -8.84 13.93 10.27
N ASP A 74 -9.14 14.80 11.20
CA ASP A 74 -8.96 16.24 11.03
C ASP A 74 -7.47 16.59 11.13
N LEU A 75 -6.92 17.27 10.12
CA LEU A 75 -5.47 17.51 10.03
C LEU A 75 -5.00 18.68 10.91
N GLU A 76 -5.89 19.54 11.38
CA GLU A 76 -5.58 20.61 12.31
C GLU A 76 -5.55 20.11 13.76
N THR A 77 -6.60 19.38 14.16
CA THR A 77 -6.77 18.91 15.54
C THR A 77 -6.18 17.52 15.79
N LEU A 78 -5.88 16.75 14.75
CA LEU A 78 -5.43 15.35 14.75
C LEU A 78 -6.40 14.41 15.49
N ARG A 79 -7.71 14.70 15.41
CA ARG A 79 -8.77 13.91 16.03
C ARG A 79 -9.58 13.16 14.99
N TRP A 80 -9.94 11.94 15.35
CA TRP A 80 -10.84 11.11 14.57
C TRP A 80 -12.30 11.42 14.86
N THR A 81 -13.10 11.40 13.80
CA THR A 81 -14.56 11.37 13.85
C THR A 81 -15.07 10.27 12.94
N THR A 82 -16.10 9.55 13.39
CA THR A 82 -16.81 8.60 12.53
C THR A 82 -17.97 9.33 11.87
N LEU A 83 -18.06 9.17 10.56
CA LEU A 83 -19.04 9.84 9.72
C LEU A 83 -20.17 8.87 9.36
N THR A 84 -21.14 9.34 8.57
CA THR A 84 -22.20 8.48 8.02
C THR A 84 -21.56 7.31 7.27
N PRO A 85 -21.90 6.06 7.62
CA PRO A 85 -21.31 4.90 6.97
C PRO A 85 -21.78 4.77 5.51
N LEU A 86 -21.06 3.96 4.74
CA LEU A 86 -21.50 3.53 3.42
C LEU A 86 -22.79 2.71 3.53
N ALA A 87 -23.58 2.69 2.46
CA ALA A 87 -24.80 1.87 2.39
C ALA A 87 -24.55 0.35 2.53
N GLN A 88 -23.31 -0.08 2.23
CA GLN A 88 -22.88 -1.48 2.34
C GLN A 88 -21.38 -1.53 2.64
N PRO A 89 -20.86 -2.65 3.17
CA PRO A 89 -19.42 -2.83 3.37
C PRO A 89 -18.67 -2.70 2.05
N LEU A 90 -17.42 -2.23 2.13
CA LEU A 90 -16.54 -2.10 0.96
C LEU A 90 -15.08 -2.28 1.37
N ALA A 91 -14.39 -3.24 0.75
CA ALA A 91 -12.97 -3.45 0.98
C ALA A 91 -12.23 -3.80 -0.31
N TYR A 92 -10.89 -3.66 -0.29
CA TYR A 92 -10.01 -4.02 -1.41
C TYR A 92 -10.37 -3.31 -2.72
N ALA A 93 -10.92 -2.11 -2.61
CA ALA A 93 -11.26 -1.23 -3.71
C ALA A 93 -10.07 -0.36 -4.13
N VAL A 94 -10.14 0.23 -5.31
CA VAL A 94 -9.18 1.22 -5.78
C VAL A 94 -9.64 2.61 -5.37
N GLY A 95 -8.73 3.38 -4.75
CA GLY A 95 -8.93 4.78 -4.41
C GLY A 95 -8.17 5.73 -5.32
N GLY A 96 -8.79 6.85 -5.64
CA GLY A 96 -8.18 7.95 -6.37
C GLY A 96 -8.38 9.27 -5.63
N VAL A 97 -7.30 9.99 -5.37
CA VAL A 97 -7.34 11.30 -4.71
C VAL A 97 -7.32 12.38 -5.77
N GLY A 98 -8.42 13.12 -5.87
CA GLY A 98 -8.53 14.33 -6.66
C GLY A 98 -8.28 15.59 -5.83
N PRO A 99 -8.42 16.79 -6.43
CA PRO A 99 -8.11 18.05 -5.74
C PRO A 99 -8.94 18.29 -4.47
N ASP A 100 -10.19 17.85 -4.46
CA ASP A 100 -11.16 18.14 -3.39
C ASP A 100 -11.90 16.91 -2.86
N ARG A 101 -11.59 15.71 -3.37
CA ARG A 101 -12.36 14.51 -3.08
C ARG A 101 -11.57 13.21 -3.26
N LEU A 102 -12.02 12.20 -2.54
CA LEU A 102 -11.62 10.81 -2.69
C LEU A 102 -12.67 10.11 -3.56
N THR A 103 -12.23 9.49 -4.63
CA THR A 103 -13.05 8.62 -5.48
C THR A 103 -12.68 7.17 -5.21
N ILE A 104 -13.65 6.29 -5.09
CA ILE A 104 -13.45 4.86 -4.83
C ILE A 104 -14.27 4.06 -5.83
N ALA A 105 -13.67 3.03 -6.42
CA ALA A 105 -14.33 2.17 -7.38
C ALA A 105 -13.84 0.73 -7.27
N GLY A 106 -14.72 -0.24 -7.59
CA GLY A 106 -14.42 -1.67 -7.46
C GLY A 106 -14.32 -2.13 -6.02
N GLY A 107 -13.60 -3.22 -5.79
CA GLY A 107 -13.53 -3.90 -4.50
C GLY A 107 -14.69 -4.88 -4.27
N THR A 108 -14.90 -5.24 -3.02
CA THR A 108 -15.91 -6.25 -2.66
C THR A 108 -16.69 -5.84 -1.41
N THR A 109 -17.95 -6.26 -1.35
CA THR A 109 -18.80 -6.15 -0.16
C THR A 109 -18.53 -7.29 0.85
N GLY A 110 -17.70 -8.27 0.47
CA GLY A 110 -17.48 -9.51 1.20
C GLY A 110 -18.40 -10.65 0.74
N GLN A 111 -19.46 -10.33 0.02
CA GLN A 111 -20.39 -11.32 -0.58
C GLN A 111 -20.32 -11.30 -2.11
N ALA A 112 -20.04 -10.14 -2.68
CA ALA A 112 -19.96 -9.93 -4.11
C ALA A 112 -18.98 -8.80 -4.46
N MET A 113 -18.49 -8.82 -5.69
CA MET A 113 -17.76 -7.70 -6.27
C MET A 113 -18.63 -6.44 -6.23
N PHE A 114 -18.05 -5.33 -5.79
CA PHE A 114 -18.71 -4.03 -5.86
C PHE A 114 -18.48 -3.42 -7.24
N THR A 115 -19.55 -3.28 -7.99
CA THR A 115 -19.53 -2.68 -9.34
C THR A 115 -19.85 -1.19 -9.33
N GLY A 116 -20.05 -0.60 -8.16
CA GLY A 116 -20.31 0.81 -7.98
C GLY A 116 -19.05 1.67 -7.93
N SER A 117 -19.30 2.94 -7.83
CA SER A 117 -18.29 3.94 -7.50
C SER A 117 -18.89 5.00 -6.58
N ILE A 118 -18.08 5.50 -5.69
CA ILE A 118 -18.48 6.51 -4.71
C ILE A 118 -17.46 7.64 -4.64
N ARG A 119 -17.95 8.81 -4.30
CA ARG A 119 -17.14 10.01 -4.12
C ARG A 119 -17.38 10.57 -2.72
N LEU A 120 -16.31 10.91 -2.04
CA LEU A 120 -16.34 11.53 -0.73
C LEU A 120 -15.56 12.84 -0.75
N SER A 121 -16.14 13.89 -0.17
CA SER A 121 -15.46 15.15 0.12
C SER A 121 -15.01 15.20 1.58
N GLY A 122 -14.39 16.30 2.01
CA GLY A 122 -14.03 16.52 3.41
C GLY A 122 -15.24 16.56 4.37
N ALA A 123 -16.43 16.85 3.87
CA ALA A 123 -17.69 16.73 4.61
C ALA A 123 -18.25 15.29 4.60
N ALA A 124 -17.63 14.41 3.82
CA ALA A 124 -17.81 12.97 3.72
C ALA A 124 -19.25 12.46 3.58
N VAL A 125 -19.98 13.06 2.67
CA VAL A 125 -21.18 12.41 2.13
C VAL A 125 -20.74 11.52 0.98
N ALA A 126 -20.94 10.21 1.10
CA ALA A 126 -20.71 9.27 0.02
C ALA A 126 -21.78 9.47 -1.05
N THR A 127 -21.37 9.90 -2.24
CA THR A 127 -22.27 10.10 -3.36
C THR A 127 -21.95 9.07 -4.45
N PRO A 128 -22.91 8.28 -4.93
CA PRO A 128 -22.70 7.44 -6.10
C PRO A 128 -22.36 8.29 -7.33
N ILE A 129 -21.48 7.76 -8.19
CA ILE A 129 -21.10 8.41 -9.44
C ILE A 129 -21.52 7.48 -10.59
N GLY A 130 -22.57 7.83 -11.30
CA GLY A 130 -22.95 7.18 -12.56
C GLY A 130 -22.90 5.65 -12.59
N PRO A 131 -22.82 5.05 -13.75
CA PRO A 131 -22.54 3.61 -13.86
C PRO A 131 -21.14 3.35 -13.30
N GLY A 132 -21.03 2.41 -12.37
CA GLY A 132 -19.76 2.02 -11.79
C GLY A 132 -18.86 1.25 -12.77
N ILE A 133 -17.75 0.74 -12.28
CA ILE A 133 -16.87 -0.10 -13.08
C ILE A 133 -17.45 -1.51 -13.23
N THR A 134 -17.48 -1.99 -14.46
CA THR A 134 -18.07 -3.30 -14.80
C THR A 134 -17.04 -4.43 -14.88
N VAL A 135 -15.76 -4.09 -14.80
CA VAL A 135 -14.66 -5.06 -14.86
C VAL A 135 -14.25 -5.49 -13.43
N PRO A 136 -13.78 -6.72 -13.27
CA PRO A 136 -13.26 -7.18 -11.98
C PRO A 136 -12.14 -6.27 -11.47
N ALA A 137 -12.31 -5.76 -10.23
CA ALA A 137 -11.37 -4.82 -9.62
C ALA A 137 -11.26 -5.03 -8.10
N VAL A 138 -11.34 -6.27 -7.64
CA VAL A 138 -11.04 -6.65 -6.26
C VAL A 138 -9.54 -6.89 -6.14
N LEU A 139 -8.88 -6.26 -5.15
CA LEU A 139 -7.42 -6.31 -4.98
C LEU A 139 -6.64 -5.75 -6.18
N ALA A 140 -7.27 -4.95 -7.02
CA ALA A 140 -6.61 -4.28 -8.13
C ALA A 140 -5.70 -3.15 -7.63
N ALA A 141 -4.68 -2.83 -8.41
CA ALA A 141 -3.84 -1.66 -8.23
C ALA A 141 -4.41 -0.46 -9.00
N GLY A 142 -4.16 0.75 -8.55
CA GLY A 142 -4.56 1.93 -9.31
C GLY A 142 -4.36 3.24 -8.56
N ALA A 143 -4.49 4.34 -9.31
CA ALA A 143 -4.49 5.70 -8.80
C ALA A 143 -5.22 6.63 -9.78
N GLN A 144 -5.53 7.84 -9.34
CA GLN A 144 -6.18 8.84 -10.17
C GLN A 144 -5.14 9.67 -10.92
N LEU A 145 -5.31 9.82 -12.23
CA LEU A 145 -4.57 10.73 -13.12
C LEU A 145 -5.56 11.73 -13.73
N GLY A 146 -5.49 12.98 -13.28
CA GLY A 146 -6.48 13.98 -13.70
C GLY A 146 -7.91 13.53 -13.39
N ASP A 147 -8.75 13.42 -14.42
CA ASP A 147 -10.13 12.95 -14.29
C ASP A 147 -10.31 11.43 -14.49
N GLU A 148 -9.25 10.69 -14.64
CA GLU A 148 -9.30 9.23 -14.84
C GLU A 148 -8.75 8.47 -13.63
N LEU A 149 -9.53 7.55 -13.09
CA LEU A 149 -9.06 6.51 -12.18
C LEU A 149 -8.55 5.35 -13.02
N ILE A 150 -7.24 5.14 -13.01
CA ILE A 150 -6.60 4.03 -13.70
C ILE A 150 -6.63 2.81 -12.78
N VAL A 151 -7.09 1.68 -13.30
CA VAL A 151 -7.21 0.41 -12.56
C VAL A 151 -6.50 -0.69 -13.32
N VAL A 152 -5.71 -1.49 -12.62
CA VAL A 152 -4.83 -2.50 -13.21
C VAL A 152 -4.92 -3.81 -12.43
N GLY A 153 -5.13 -4.91 -13.14
CA GLY A 153 -5.17 -6.24 -12.53
C GLY A 153 -6.39 -6.47 -11.63
N GLY A 154 -6.18 -7.20 -10.54
CA GLY A 154 -7.24 -7.62 -9.63
C GLY A 154 -7.97 -8.87 -10.09
N SER A 155 -9.02 -9.23 -9.37
CA SER A 155 -9.90 -10.35 -9.67
C SER A 155 -11.37 -10.01 -9.37
N ASP A 156 -12.26 -10.96 -9.53
CA ASP A 156 -13.68 -10.85 -9.19
C ASP A 156 -13.97 -11.16 -7.71
N ASP A 157 -13.04 -11.84 -7.01
CA ASP A 157 -13.18 -12.21 -5.60
C ASP A 157 -11.83 -12.11 -4.88
N ALA A 158 -11.86 -11.67 -3.63
CA ALA A 158 -10.66 -11.52 -2.78
C ALA A 158 -9.98 -12.87 -2.44
N ALA A 159 -10.70 -13.98 -2.52
CA ALA A 159 -10.17 -15.33 -2.32
C ALA A 159 -9.71 -15.98 -3.62
N ASN A 160 -10.00 -15.39 -4.79
CA ASN A 160 -9.70 -15.97 -6.10
C ASN A 160 -8.42 -15.40 -6.71
N ALA A 161 -7.25 -15.81 -6.20
CA ALA A 161 -5.96 -15.42 -6.79
C ALA A 161 -5.75 -16.00 -8.21
N ALA A 162 -6.37 -17.15 -8.53
CA ALA A 162 -6.35 -17.71 -9.87
C ALA A 162 -7.08 -16.83 -10.91
N GLY A 163 -7.95 -15.95 -10.44
CA GLY A 163 -8.67 -14.97 -11.24
C GLY A 163 -7.92 -13.66 -11.47
N PHE A 164 -6.69 -13.50 -10.99
CA PHE A 164 -5.90 -12.30 -11.27
C PHE A 164 -5.74 -12.06 -12.77
N ARG A 165 -5.76 -10.80 -13.16
CA ARG A 165 -5.79 -10.33 -14.57
C ARG A 165 -4.60 -9.43 -14.88
N ARG A 166 -4.44 -9.16 -16.17
CA ARG A 166 -3.50 -8.16 -16.72
C ARG A 166 -4.25 -6.95 -17.29
N ASP A 167 -5.57 -6.99 -17.24
CA ASP A 167 -6.40 -5.92 -17.79
C ASP A 167 -6.07 -4.59 -17.11
N ALA A 168 -6.05 -3.54 -17.89
CA ALA A 168 -5.97 -2.17 -17.43
C ALA A 168 -7.08 -1.35 -18.10
N PHE A 169 -7.69 -0.46 -17.35
CA PHE A 169 -8.70 0.43 -17.84
C PHE A 169 -8.69 1.77 -17.12
N ALA A 170 -9.16 2.78 -17.77
CA ALA A 170 -9.44 4.08 -17.20
C ALA A 170 -10.95 4.24 -17.02
N TRP A 171 -11.31 4.79 -15.87
CA TRP A 171 -12.67 5.16 -15.57
C TRP A 171 -12.72 6.66 -15.27
N ASN A 172 -13.48 7.42 -16.08
CA ASN A 172 -13.60 8.86 -15.92
C ASN A 172 -14.47 9.17 -14.68
N VAL A 173 -13.88 9.81 -13.69
CA VAL A 173 -14.53 10.09 -12.41
C VAL A 173 -15.64 11.13 -12.49
N ARG A 174 -15.81 11.82 -13.62
CA ARG A 174 -16.89 12.81 -13.83
C ARG A 174 -18.03 12.26 -14.67
N THR A 175 -17.71 11.56 -15.75
CA THR A 175 -18.71 11.06 -16.71
C THR A 175 -19.13 9.63 -16.45
N GLY A 176 -18.30 8.83 -15.74
CA GLY A 176 -18.51 7.40 -15.55
C GLY A 176 -18.11 6.56 -16.76
N GLU A 177 -17.58 7.18 -17.82
CA GLU A 177 -17.12 6.45 -18.99
C GLU A 177 -15.91 5.59 -18.70
N GLN A 178 -15.89 4.39 -19.28
CA GLN A 178 -14.80 3.44 -19.20
C GLN A 178 -14.12 3.27 -20.55
N ARG A 179 -12.80 3.20 -20.56
CA ARG A 179 -12.01 2.82 -21.73
C ARG A 179 -10.94 1.79 -21.37
N THR A 180 -10.72 0.84 -22.26
CA THR A 180 -9.65 -0.14 -22.13
C THR A 180 -8.31 0.53 -22.43
N LEU A 181 -7.31 0.15 -21.64
CA LEU A 181 -5.92 0.58 -21.78
C LEU A 181 -5.05 -0.58 -22.26
N ALA A 182 -3.82 -0.27 -22.66
CA ALA A 182 -2.80 -1.28 -22.91
C ALA A 182 -2.66 -2.19 -21.67
N PRO A 183 -2.75 -3.51 -21.81
CA PRO A 183 -2.70 -4.43 -20.68
C PRO A 183 -1.34 -4.36 -19.98
N TYR A 184 -1.35 -4.63 -18.67
CA TYR A 184 -0.12 -4.72 -17.86
C TYR A 184 0.85 -5.73 -18.49
N PRO A 185 2.13 -5.37 -18.71
CA PRO A 185 3.06 -6.24 -19.45
C PRO A 185 3.60 -7.41 -18.62
N GLY A 186 3.59 -7.29 -17.29
CA GLY A 186 4.02 -8.31 -16.36
C GLY A 186 3.03 -9.48 -16.23
N PRO A 187 3.22 -10.37 -15.25
CA PRO A 187 2.25 -11.43 -14.93
C PRO A 187 0.88 -10.85 -14.52
N ALA A 188 -0.17 -11.66 -14.63
CA ALA A 188 -1.45 -11.32 -14.02
C ALA A 188 -1.26 -11.07 -12.53
N LEU A 189 -1.82 -9.97 -11.99
CA LEU A 189 -1.49 -9.51 -10.65
C LEU A 189 -2.70 -9.05 -9.84
N GLY A 190 -2.55 -9.20 -8.53
CA GLY A 190 -3.36 -8.55 -7.50
C GLY A 190 -2.48 -8.08 -6.35
N VAL A 191 -3.03 -7.30 -5.45
CA VAL A 191 -2.36 -6.85 -4.20
C VAL A 191 -1.04 -6.10 -4.48
N ALA A 192 -0.92 -5.46 -5.63
CA ALA A 192 0.23 -4.63 -6.00
C ALA A 192 0.06 -3.21 -5.42
N ALA A 193 1.18 -2.55 -5.16
CA ALA A 193 1.19 -1.14 -4.83
C ALA A 193 1.03 -0.28 -6.09
N ALA A 194 0.27 0.81 -6.00
CA ALA A 194 0.23 1.80 -7.05
C ALA A 194 0.16 3.22 -6.48
N THR A 195 0.79 4.15 -7.18
CA THR A 195 0.70 5.59 -6.94
C THR A 195 0.94 6.34 -8.24
N ASN A 196 0.58 7.60 -8.29
CA ASN A 196 0.83 8.45 -9.45
C ASN A 196 1.91 9.50 -9.16
N ALA A 197 2.69 9.85 -10.17
CA ALA A 197 3.53 11.04 -10.14
C ALA A 197 3.46 11.71 -11.53
N GLY A 198 3.11 13.00 -11.56
CA GLY A 198 2.81 13.67 -12.82
C GLY A 198 1.62 13.00 -13.53
N ASP A 199 1.84 12.64 -14.80
CA ASP A 199 0.89 11.98 -15.69
C ASP A 199 1.13 10.46 -15.84
N GLU A 200 1.99 9.87 -14.99
CA GLU A 200 2.28 8.44 -14.98
C GLU A 200 1.70 7.75 -13.74
N LEU A 201 1.19 6.53 -13.94
CA LEU A 201 0.87 5.57 -12.88
C LEU A 201 2.08 4.63 -12.69
N PHE A 202 2.53 4.49 -11.46
CA PHE A 202 3.58 3.54 -11.07
C PHE A 202 2.97 2.35 -10.35
N VAL A 203 3.34 1.13 -10.76
CA VAL A 203 2.85 -0.14 -10.19
C VAL A 203 4.04 -0.98 -9.75
N PHE A 204 4.02 -1.48 -8.52
CA PHE A 204 5.14 -2.21 -7.90
C PHE A 204 4.68 -3.49 -7.21
N GLY A 205 5.42 -4.58 -7.45
CA GLY A 205 5.25 -5.85 -6.78
C GLY A 205 3.86 -6.47 -6.98
N GLY A 206 3.32 -7.00 -5.89
CA GLY A 206 2.02 -7.68 -5.88
C GLY A 206 2.14 -9.19 -5.84
N ALA A 207 1.04 -9.86 -6.10
CA ALA A 207 0.92 -11.30 -6.13
C ALA A 207 0.49 -11.78 -7.52
N GLY A 208 1.10 -12.87 -7.97
CA GLY A 208 0.69 -13.65 -9.12
C GLY A 208 0.18 -15.03 -8.72
N TRP A 209 -0.37 -15.77 -9.66
CA TRP A 209 -0.86 -17.14 -9.48
C TRP A 209 -0.09 -18.12 -10.36
N ASN A 210 0.44 -19.17 -9.74
CA ASN A 210 1.07 -20.28 -10.45
C ASN A 210 0.05 -21.42 -10.62
N SER A 211 -0.42 -21.63 -11.84
CA SER A 211 -1.43 -22.65 -12.16
C SER A 211 -0.92 -24.09 -11.98
N SER A 212 0.39 -24.32 -12.11
CA SER A 212 0.99 -25.65 -11.97
C SER A 212 1.10 -26.06 -10.49
N THR A 213 1.54 -25.17 -9.63
CA THR A 213 1.66 -25.42 -8.19
C THR A 213 0.41 -25.05 -7.40
N LYS A 214 -0.58 -24.39 -8.04
CA LYS A 214 -1.79 -23.83 -7.42
C LYS A 214 -1.47 -22.96 -6.20
N ALA A 215 -0.47 -22.11 -6.34
CA ALA A 215 0.03 -21.27 -5.27
C ALA A 215 0.20 -19.82 -5.69
N ILE A 216 0.00 -18.91 -4.74
CA ILE A 216 0.34 -17.50 -4.88
C ILE A 216 1.85 -17.35 -4.80
N PHE A 217 2.42 -16.49 -5.64
CA PHE A 217 3.82 -16.06 -5.55
C PHE A 217 3.89 -14.53 -5.58
N ASN A 218 4.90 -13.99 -4.91
CA ASN A 218 5.13 -12.55 -4.89
C ASN A 218 5.93 -12.09 -6.10
N LEU A 219 5.73 -10.84 -6.51
CA LEU A 219 6.34 -10.23 -7.68
C LEU A 219 7.41 -9.21 -7.28
N THR A 220 8.44 -9.10 -8.12
CA THR A 220 9.42 -7.99 -8.09
C THR A 220 9.13 -6.96 -9.19
N ASP A 221 8.16 -7.23 -10.05
CA ASP A 221 7.87 -6.42 -11.23
C ASP A 221 7.55 -4.98 -10.87
N ALA A 222 8.05 -4.06 -11.66
CA ALA A 222 7.79 -2.63 -11.55
C ALA A 222 7.60 -2.03 -12.93
N TYR A 223 6.53 -1.27 -13.13
CA TYR A 223 6.21 -0.61 -14.38
C TYR A 223 5.59 0.77 -14.16
N ALA A 224 5.84 1.69 -15.09
CA ALA A 224 5.14 2.95 -15.20
C ALA A 224 4.24 2.95 -16.44
N PHE A 225 3.04 3.47 -16.30
CA PHE A 225 2.07 3.64 -17.38
C PHE A 225 1.85 5.11 -17.67
N SER A 226 2.03 5.52 -18.92
CA SER A 226 1.68 6.86 -19.39
C SER A 226 0.24 6.85 -19.96
N ALA A 227 -0.65 7.60 -19.34
CA ALA A 227 -2.02 7.75 -19.82
C ALA A 227 -2.08 8.50 -21.19
N THR A 228 -1.11 9.39 -21.43
CA THR A 228 -1.01 10.19 -22.66
C THR A 228 -0.71 9.34 -23.88
N THR A 229 0.24 8.40 -23.76
CA THR A 229 0.68 7.53 -24.87
C THR A 229 0.02 6.16 -24.85
N ASN A 230 -0.69 5.81 -23.79
CA ASN A 230 -1.27 4.47 -23.56
C ASN A 230 -0.22 3.36 -23.64
N THR A 231 0.97 3.59 -23.05
CA THR A 231 2.09 2.65 -23.08
C THR A 231 2.67 2.41 -21.70
N TRP A 232 3.25 1.21 -21.52
CA TRP A 232 3.98 0.82 -20.33
C TRP A 232 5.48 0.92 -20.53
N ARG A 233 6.19 1.40 -19.53
CA ARG A 233 7.64 1.39 -19.42
C ARG A 233 8.04 0.49 -18.26
N ARG A 234 8.95 -0.46 -18.52
CA ARG A 234 9.51 -1.30 -17.46
C ARG A 234 10.46 -0.46 -16.61
N LEU A 235 10.38 -0.64 -15.30
CA LEU A 235 11.24 -0.02 -14.31
C LEU A 235 12.23 -1.04 -13.75
N GLN A 236 13.23 -0.56 -13.02
CA GLN A 236 14.09 -1.39 -12.20
C GLN A 236 13.21 -2.23 -11.26
N PRO A 237 13.36 -3.57 -11.23
CA PRO A 237 12.57 -4.41 -10.35
C PRO A 237 12.84 -4.10 -8.88
N LEU A 238 11.86 -4.37 -8.03
CA LEU A 238 12.02 -4.27 -6.58
C LEU A 238 13.19 -5.13 -6.09
N PRO A 239 13.89 -4.73 -5.01
CA PRO A 239 15.01 -5.50 -4.45
C PRO A 239 14.62 -6.89 -3.95
N TYR A 240 13.36 -7.12 -3.68
CA TYR A 240 12.77 -8.41 -3.30
C TYR A 240 11.31 -8.51 -3.72
N ALA A 241 10.83 -9.75 -3.85
CA ALA A 241 9.43 -10.01 -4.18
C ALA A 241 8.52 -9.74 -2.97
N VAL A 242 7.44 -8.99 -3.16
CA VAL A 242 6.54 -8.57 -2.08
C VAL A 242 5.13 -8.32 -2.60
N ARG A 243 4.12 -8.69 -1.81
CA ARG A 243 2.71 -8.30 -2.00
C ARG A 243 2.22 -7.42 -0.86
N GLY A 244 1.19 -6.63 -1.10
CA GLY A 244 0.65 -5.72 -0.08
C GLY A 244 1.62 -4.61 0.34
N LEU A 245 2.63 -4.34 -0.50
CA LEU A 245 3.47 -3.15 -0.39
C LEU A 245 2.58 -1.91 -0.47
N ALA A 246 2.88 -0.88 0.29
CA ALA A 246 2.27 0.42 0.14
C ALA A 246 3.19 1.37 -0.63
N ALA A 247 2.60 2.23 -1.46
CA ALA A 247 3.31 3.25 -2.22
C ALA A 247 2.64 4.60 -2.05
N VAL A 248 3.43 5.65 -1.92
CA VAL A 248 2.94 7.03 -1.87
C VAL A 248 3.94 7.98 -2.51
N THR A 249 3.42 8.97 -3.21
CA THR A 249 4.21 10.02 -3.86
C THR A 249 4.63 11.06 -2.83
N LEU A 250 5.91 11.36 -2.76
CA LEU A 250 6.47 12.37 -1.88
C LEU A 250 6.59 13.73 -2.57
N ASP A 251 6.98 13.70 -3.83
CA ASP A 251 7.06 14.84 -4.74
C ASP A 251 7.15 14.36 -6.21
N ALA A 252 7.35 15.27 -7.14
CA ALA A 252 7.41 14.97 -8.57
C ALA A 252 8.50 13.96 -8.98
N GLY A 253 9.55 13.77 -8.16
CA GLY A 253 10.69 12.91 -8.48
C GLY A 253 10.83 11.67 -7.60
N HIS A 254 10.07 11.57 -6.49
CA HIS A 254 10.32 10.55 -5.48
C HIS A 254 9.04 9.89 -4.98
N LEU A 255 9.09 8.56 -4.91
CA LEU A 255 8.05 7.73 -4.30
C LEU A 255 8.60 7.04 -3.05
N TYR A 256 7.78 6.90 -2.02
CA TYR A 256 8.10 6.09 -0.84
C TYR A 256 7.32 4.78 -0.92
N LEU A 257 8.06 3.67 -0.84
CA LEU A 257 7.56 2.31 -0.93
C LEU A 257 7.87 1.60 0.38
N ALA A 258 6.88 0.99 1.04
CA ALA A 258 7.14 0.42 2.36
C ALA A 258 6.21 -0.74 2.73
N GLY A 259 6.71 -1.62 3.61
CA GLY A 259 5.95 -2.71 4.21
C GLY A 259 5.62 -3.84 3.26
N GLY A 260 4.51 -4.53 3.53
CA GLY A 260 4.05 -5.67 2.75
C GLY A 260 4.32 -7.03 3.41
N TYR A 261 4.02 -8.09 2.67
CA TYR A 261 4.27 -9.49 3.06
C TYR A 261 5.26 -10.13 2.08
N LYS A 262 6.37 -10.60 2.60
CA LYS A 262 7.49 -11.09 1.79
C LYS A 262 7.40 -12.59 1.49
N ASN A 263 7.29 -13.42 2.51
CA ASN A 263 7.13 -14.87 2.40
C ASN A 263 6.78 -15.46 3.78
N ASP A 264 6.54 -16.77 3.85
CA ASP A 264 6.14 -17.43 5.11
C ASP A 264 7.24 -17.45 6.18
N ALA A 265 8.51 -17.32 5.81
CA ALA A 265 9.62 -17.29 6.75
C ALA A 265 9.84 -15.91 7.37
N GLU A 266 9.69 -14.84 6.59
CA GLU A 266 9.90 -13.46 7.03
C GLU A 266 8.59 -12.76 7.45
N GLY A 267 7.45 -13.18 6.91
CA GLY A 267 6.13 -12.63 7.19
C GLY A 267 5.93 -11.21 6.67
N PHE A 268 5.24 -10.42 7.48
CA PHE A 268 5.10 -8.98 7.26
C PHE A 268 6.42 -8.27 7.53
N ILE A 269 6.72 -7.23 6.75
CA ILE A 269 7.95 -6.46 6.83
C ILE A 269 7.65 -4.97 7.04
N ASP A 270 8.65 -4.24 7.50
CA ASP A 270 8.64 -2.79 7.71
C ASP A 270 9.63 -2.06 6.79
N GLN A 271 10.42 -2.80 6.02
CA GLN A 271 11.44 -2.26 5.12
C GLN A 271 10.85 -1.25 4.13
N ALA A 272 11.62 -0.21 3.84
CA ALA A 272 11.18 0.87 2.98
C ALA A 272 12.28 1.36 2.03
N PHE A 273 11.85 1.95 0.92
CA PHE A 273 12.70 2.56 -0.09
C PHE A 273 12.15 3.91 -0.56
N ILE A 274 13.05 4.81 -0.91
CA ILE A 274 12.75 5.88 -1.86
C ILE A 274 13.05 5.36 -3.26
N TYR A 275 12.09 5.46 -4.15
CA TYR A 275 12.31 5.28 -5.58
C TYR A 275 12.47 6.64 -6.25
N ASP A 276 13.65 6.86 -6.83
CA ASP A 276 13.98 8.03 -7.65
C ASP A 276 13.51 7.76 -9.09
N ILE A 277 12.52 8.53 -9.53
CA ILE A 277 11.89 8.34 -10.85
C ILE A 277 12.86 8.64 -12.00
N ALA A 278 13.71 9.68 -11.85
CA ALA A 278 14.63 10.10 -12.89
C ALA A 278 15.82 9.14 -13.04
N GLN A 279 16.28 8.55 -11.92
CA GLN A 279 17.42 7.63 -11.91
C GLN A 279 16.99 6.16 -12.05
N ASP A 280 15.69 5.87 -12.01
CA ASP A 280 15.13 4.49 -11.99
C ASP A 280 15.84 3.64 -10.92
N ARG A 281 15.91 4.11 -9.69
CA ARG A 281 16.72 3.50 -8.62
C ARG A 281 16.03 3.56 -7.26
N TYR A 282 16.21 2.47 -6.49
CA TYR A 282 15.80 2.38 -5.10
C TYR A 282 16.95 2.73 -4.16
N THR A 283 16.70 3.54 -3.15
CA THR A 283 17.59 3.78 -2.01
C THR A 283 16.86 3.40 -0.71
N PRO A 284 17.56 2.75 0.26
CA PRO A 284 16.95 2.48 1.56
C PRO A 284 16.42 3.76 2.20
N ALA A 285 15.27 3.66 2.85
CA ALA A 285 14.60 4.74 3.53
C ALA A 285 14.22 4.34 4.97
N PRO A 286 13.88 5.29 5.85
CA PRO A 286 13.35 4.98 7.17
C PRO A 286 12.18 4.00 7.08
N SER A 287 12.28 2.88 7.81
CA SER A 287 11.28 1.82 7.84
C SER A 287 9.94 2.31 8.38
N LEU A 288 8.87 1.54 8.11
CA LEU A 288 7.59 1.75 8.79
C LEU A 288 7.75 1.62 10.31
N PRO A 289 6.84 2.21 11.10
CA PRO A 289 6.89 2.09 12.56
C PRO A 289 6.57 0.67 13.07
N TYR A 290 6.02 -0.18 12.22
CA TYR A 290 5.72 -1.59 12.49
C TYR A 290 5.62 -2.38 11.19
N ARG A 291 5.74 -3.71 11.28
CA ARG A 291 5.65 -4.63 10.14
C ARG A 291 4.21 -4.85 9.75
N ALA A 292 3.80 -4.46 8.56
CA ALA A 292 2.42 -4.65 8.09
C ALA A 292 2.24 -4.36 6.59
N CYS A 293 1.07 -4.77 6.07
CA CYS A 293 0.48 -4.23 4.85
C CYS A 293 -0.38 -3.02 5.24
N VAL A 294 0.16 -1.81 5.18
CA VAL A 294 -0.48 -0.57 5.64
C VAL A 294 -1.14 0.20 4.51
N SER A 295 -2.00 1.18 4.86
CA SER A 295 -2.34 2.29 3.97
C SER A 295 -1.41 3.47 4.22
N LEU A 296 -0.81 4.02 3.14
CA LEU A 296 -0.03 5.26 3.18
C LEU A 296 -0.79 6.38 2.50
N VAL A 297 -0.83 7.55 3.14
CA VAL A 297 -1.48 8.75 2.59
C VAL A 297 -0.56 9.95 2.78
N ALA A 298 -0.23 10.65 1.69
CA ALA A 298 0.48 11.92 1.77
C ALA A 298 -0.52 13.09 1.87
N SER A 299 -0.24 14.03 2.77
CA SER A 299 -1.00 15.27 2.88
C SER A 299 -0.13 16.38 3.47
N GLY A 300 -0.01 17.51 2.77
CA GLY A 300 0.92 18.58 3.11
C GLY A 300 2.35 18.05 3.20
N ASP A 301 3.04 18.38 4.29
CA ASP A 301 4.43 17.98 4.52
C ASP A 301 4.58 16.58 5.15
N TYR A 302 3.50 15.80 5.26
CA TYR A 302 3.50 14.54 5.99
C TYR A 302 3.04 13.35 5.16
N VAL A 303 3.61 12.18 5.46
CA VAL A 303 3.06 10.86 5.13
C VAL A 303 2.43 10.28 6.40
N TYR A 304 1.22 9.75 6.27
CA TYR A 304 0.47 9.07 7.30
C TYR A 304 0.46 7.57 7.04
N CYS A 305 0.76 6.78 8.07
CA CYS A 305 0.70 5.32 8.07
C CYS A 305 -0.52 4.90 8.88
N LEU A 306 -1.44 4.18 8.26
CA LEU A 306 -2.77 3.92 8.79
C LEU A 306 -3.05 2.42 8.85
N GLY A 307 -3.29 1.88 10.04
CA GLY A 307 -3.78 0.53 10.25
C GLY A 307 -3.01 -0.56 9.50
N GLY A 308 -3.71 -1.50 8.92
CA GLY A 308 -3.15 -2.56 8.07
C GLY A 308 -3.16 -3.94 8.70
N GLU A 309 -2.71 -4.93 7.93
CA GLU A 309 -2.54 -6.31 8.37
C GLU A 309 -1.11 -6.50 8.86
N ASP A 310 -0.94 -6.75 10.14
CA ASP A 310 0.36 -6.92 10.82
C ASP A 310 0.61 -8.38 11.27
N LEU A 311 -0.46 -9.15 11.43
CA LEU A 311 -0.44 -10.59 11.67
C LEU A 311 -1.58 -11.26 10.89
N GLN A 312 -1.46 -12.56 10.68
CA GLN A 312 -2.53 -13.35 10.09
C GLN A 312 -3.82 -13.22 10.92
N LYS A 313 -4.93 -12.87 10.27
CA LYS A 313 -6.23 -12.66 10.92
C LYS A 313 -6.21 -11.57 12.00
N HIS A 314 -5.36 -10.57 11.84
CA HIS A 314 -5.28 -9.42 12.72
C HIS A 314 -5.19 -8.14 11.89
N ARG A 315 -5.75 -7.05 12.41
CA ARG A 315 -5.66 -5.72 11.85
C ARG A 315 -5.23 -4.75 12.93
N SER A 316 -4.34 -3.87 12.58
CA SER A 316 -3.88 -2.80 13.46
C SER A 316 -4.85 -1.61 13.43
N ALA A 317 -4.97 -0.91 14.54
CA ALA A 317 -5.58 0.42 14.60
C ALA A 317 -4.53 1.54 14.70
N ALA A 318 -3.24 1.19 14.66
CA ALA A 318 -2.15 2.14 14.86
C ALA A 318 -2.10 3.19 13.75
N VAL A 319 -1.82 4.43 14.14
CA VAL A 319 -1.68 5.57 13.23
C VAL A 319 -0.41 6.32 13.56
N TYR A 320 0.37 6.60 12.54
CA TYR A 320 1.59 7.39 12.65
C TYR A 320 1.66 8.40 11.53
N ARG A 321 2.47 9.44 11.72
CA ARG A 321 2.87 10.35 10.64
C ARG A 321 4.37 10.62 10.68
N VAL A 322 4.92 10.95 9.54
CA VAL A 322 6.32 11.36 9.39
C VAL A 322 6.42 12.54 8.45
N LYS A 323 7.34 13.46 8.70
CA LYS A 323 7.64 14.53 7.74
C LYS A 323 8.29 13.95 6.48
N ILE A 324 7.82 14.35 5.30
CA ILE A 324 8.39 13.95 4.01
C ILE A 324 9.90 14.20 3.97
N ALA A 325 10.36 15.34 4.49
CA ALA A 325 11.78 15.66 4.56
C ALA A 325 12.61 14.69 5.41
N ALA A 326 12.02 13.98 6.36
CA ALA A 326 12.70 12.98 7.18
C ALA A 326 12.83 11.62 6.48
N LEU A 327 11.98 11.33 5.48
CA LEU A 327 12.04 10.11 4.68
C LEU A 327 13.14 10.18 3.60
N LYS A 328 13.57 11.38 3.20
CA LYS A 328 14.54 11.63 2.11
C LYS A 328 15.98 11.82 2.60
N ARG A 329 16.26 11.59 3.86
CA ARG A 329 17.59 11.78 4.47
C ARG A 329 18.48 10.56 4.32
#